data_4b600efff63eb61c038b0cda1f068d2f
#
_entry.id   4b600efff63eb61c038b0cda1f068d2f
#
_cell.length_a   1.000
_cell.length_b   1.000
_cell.length_c   1.000
_cell.angle_alpha   90.00
_cell.angle_beta   90.00
_cell.angle_gamma   90.00
#
_symmetry.space_group_name_H-M   'P 1'
#
loop_
_entity.id
_entity.type
_entity.pdbx_description
1 polymer ?
#
loop_
_entity_poly.entity_id
_entity_poly.type
_entity_poly.pdbx_seq_one_letter_code
_entity_poly.pdbx_strand_id
1 'polypeptide(L)'
;KVRRSIALFTIIVVVPSIFIAINVIRETSFDNNAIKYVADIQDNPVMQNVQIISQKRTFSSKGNEITLSLVGEPLSPEQVAVLQKRMEDMGLKNTKLAIRQAGGASLDVGTQAKMLQEFIEDKERIIEQKDSLIRDLRRQIRMEQKRAEVTALQVAQELHVLYPHINDVSMA
;
A
#
# COMPACT_ATOMS: atom_id res chain seq x y z
N LYS A 1 -15.21 28.63 35.50
CA LYS A 1 -14.24 27.50 35.63
C LYS A 1 -14.56 26.39 34.59
N VAL A 2 -15.82 25.96 34.44
CA VAL A 2 -16.28 24.87 33.55
C VAL A 2 -15.88 25.11 32.08
N ARG A 3 -16.06 26.33 31.55
CA ARG A 3 -15.68 26.64 30.13
C ARG A 3 -14.19 26.44 29.85
N ARG A 4 -13.31 26.76 30.78
CA ARG A 4 -11.85 26.57 30.62
C ARG A 4 -11.49 25.08 30.68
N SER A 5 -12.15 24.28 31.49
CA SER A 5 -11.93 22.83 31.57
C SER A 5 -12.39 22.13 30.27
N ILE A 6 -13.52 22.54 29.69
CA ILE A 6 -14.02 22.01 28.42
C ILE A 6 -13.04 22.35 27.29
N ALA A 7 -12.60 23.61 27.20
CA ALA A 7 -11.64 24.04 26.19
C ALA A 7 -10.31 23.27 26.29
N LEU A 8 -9.80 23.05 27.50
CA LEU A 8 -8.57 22.31 27.72
C LEU A 8 -8.72 20.83 27.30
N PHE A 9 -9.83 20.21 27.66
CA PHE A 9 -10.13 18.83 27.24
C PHE A 9 -10.25 18.69 25.73
N THR A 10 -10.92 19.64 25.06
CA THR A 10 -11.05 19.66 23.60
C THR A 10 -9.69 19.78 22.93
N ILE A 11 -8.79 20.64 23.42
CA ILE A 11 -7.44 20.79 22.86
C ILE A 11 -6.64 19.47 23.01
N ILE A 12 -6.71 18.81 24.16
CA ILE A 12 -6.00 17.56 24.43
C ILE A 12 -6.42 16.45 23.46
N VAL A 13 -7.69 16.42 23.05
CA VAL A 13 -8.20 15.40 22.11
C VAL A 13 -7.98 15.80 20.66
N VAL A 14 -8.24 17.05 20.30
CA VAL A 14 -8.20 17.52 18.90
C VAL A 14 -6.76 17.63 18.38
N VAL A 15 -5.82 18.12 19.19
CA VAL A 15 -4.43 18.31 18.73
C VAL A 15 -3.76 16.99 18.33
N PRO A 16 -3.81 15.90 19.11
CA PRO A 16 -3.27 14.62 18.70
C PRO A 16 -3.96 14.05 17.45
N SER A 17 -5.28 14.22 17.33
CA SER A 17 -6.05 13.75 16.17
C SER A 17 -5.61 14.44 14.88
N ILE A 18 -5.39 15.75 14.91
CA ILE A 18 -4.87 16.51 13.76
C ILE A 18 -3.46 16.03 13.41
N PHE A 19 -2.61 15.79 14.41
CA PHE A 19 -1.25 15.32 14.17
C PHE A 19 -1.22 13.95 13.49
N ILE A 20 -2.05 13.02 13.95
CA ILE A 20 -2.21 11.70 13.33
C ILE A 20 -2.72 11.84 11.90
N ALA A 21 -3.75 12.67 11.66
CA ALA A 21 -4.31 12.90 10.33
C ALA A 21 -3.25 13.44 9.34
N ILE A 22 -2.46 14.43 9.76
CA ILE A 22 -1.37 14.98 8.93
C ILE A 22 -0.33 13.90 8.60
N ASN A 23 0.01 13.06 9.58
CA ASN A 23 1.00 12.00 9.37
C ASN A 23 0.51 10.94 8.36
N VAL A 24 -0.75 10.52 8.47
CA VAL A 24 -1.40 9.61 7.51
C VAL A 24 -1.43 10.21 6.09
N ILE A 25 -1.78 11.50 5.96
CA ILE A 25 -1.78 12.18 4.66
C ILE A 25 -0.38 12.20 4.05
N ARG A 26 0.65 12.49 4.84
CA ARG A 26 2.05 12.50 4.37
C ARG A 26 2.52 11.12 3.92
N GLU A 27 2.22 10.09 4.68
CA GLU A 27 2.54 8.70 4.35
C GLU A 27 1.84 8.27 3.05
N THR A 28 0.54 8.52 2.93
CA THR A 28 -0.24 8.21 1.72
C THR A 28 0.27 8.97 0.49
N SER A 29 0.62 10.25 0.66
CA SER A 29 1.21 11.05 -0.43
C SER A 29 2.57 10.52 -0.85
N PHE A 30 3.42 10.15 0.11
CA PHE A 30 4.70 9.51 -0.17
C PHE A 30 4.52 8.22 -0.95
N ASP A 31 3.65 7.33 -0.50
CA ASP A 31 3.38 6.04 -1.14
C ASP A 31 2.87 6.20 -2.58
N ASN A 32 1.91 7.09 -2.79
CA ASN A 32 1.37 7.37 -4.12
C ASN A 32 2.42 7.93 -5.08
N ASN A 33 3.26 8.87 -4.61
CA ASN A 33 4.33 9.45 -5.41
C ASN A 33 5.43 8.42 -5.69
N ALA A 34 5.74 7.56 -4.72
CA ALA A 34 6.73 6.49 -4.91
C ALA A 34 6.27 5.45 -5.93
N ILE A 35 4.98 5.08 -5.94
CA ILE A 35 4.41 4.18 -6.96
C ILE A 35 4.53 4.80 -8.35
N LYS A 36 4.15 6.08 -8.48
CA LYS A 36 4.26 6.81 -9.76
C LYS A 36 5.70 6.92 -10.23
N TYR A 37 6.62 7.22 -9.31
CA TYR A 37 8.04 7.30 -9.60
C TYR A 37 8.59 5.98 -10.14
N VAL A 38 8.28 4.86 -9.50
CA VAL A 38 8.77 3.55 -9.97
C VAL A 38 8.18 3.18 -11.34
N ALA A 39 6.91 3.50 -11.60
CA ALA A 39 6.32 3.31 -12.92
C ALA A 39 7.01 4.19 -13.99
N ASP A 40 7.25 5.47 -13.68
CA ASP A 40 7.90 6.42 -14.59
C ASP A 40 9.35 6.02 -14.93
N ILE A 41 10.12 5.53 -13.96
CA ILE A 41 11.51 5.12 -14.23
C ILE A 41 11.61 3.82 -15.01
N GLN A 42 10.62 2.94 -14.99
CA GLN A 42 10.61 1.72 -15.80
C GLN A 42 10.65 2.03 -17.30
N ASP A 43 10.01 3.12 -17.72
CA ASP A 43 9.96 3.57 -19.10
C ASP A 43 11.15 4.50 -19.46
N ASN A 44 12.05 4.78 -18.50
CA ASN A 44 13.17 5.67 -18.70
C ASN A 44 14.29 4.98 -19.50
N PRO A 45 14.92 5.65 -20.49
CA PRO A 45 16.06 5.09 -21.24
C PRO A 45 17.23 4.61 -20.37
N VAL A 46 17.41 5.19 -19.19
CA VAL A 46 18.41 4.76 -18.19
C VAL A 46 18.19 3.32 -17.72
N MET A 47 16.95 2.85 -17.76
CA MET A 47 16.56 1.50 -17.31
C MET A 47 16.42 0.49 -18.45
N GLN A 48 16.84 0.83 -19.67
CA GLN A 48 16.63 0.00 -20.88
C GLN A 48 17.20 -1.41 -20.77
N ASN A 49 18.35 -1.57 -20.07
CA ASN A 49 19.03 -2.86 -19.84
C ASN A 49 18.94 -3.31 -18.38
N VAL A 50 18.03 -2.72 -17.60
CA VAL A 50 17.90 -2.97 -16.16
C VAL A 50 16.44 -3.25 -15.83
N GLN A 51 16.19 -4.32 -15.09
CA GLN A 51 14.85 -4.69 -14.65
C GLN A 51 14.70 -4.52 -13.15
N ILE A 52 13.61 -3.87 -12.73
CA ILE A 52 13.25 -3.76 -11.31
C ILE A 52 12.59 -5.07 -10.88
N ILE A 53 13.25 -5.81 -9.99
CA ILE A 53 12.75 -7.07 -9.44
C ILE A 53 11.88 -6.81 -8.21
N SER A 54 12.34 -5.90 -7.34
CA SER A 54 11.66 -5.58 -6.09
C SER A 54 11.80 -4.11 -5.76
N GLN A 55 10.79 -3.59 -5.10
CA GLN A 55 10.78 -2.24 -4.55
C GLN A 55 10.32 -2.29 -3.09
N LYS A 56 11.04 -1.62 -2.23
CA LYS A 56 10.65 -1.42 -0.84
C LYS A 56 10.57 0.08 -0.56
N ARG A 57 9.47 0.51 0.03
CA ARG A 57 9.23 1.89 0.42
C ARG A 57 9.16 1.95 1.93
N THR A 58 9.88 2.88 2.50
CA THR A 58 9.91 3.10 3.95
C THR A 58 9.64 4.55 4.23
N PHE A 59 8.51 4.83 4.86
CA PHE A 59 8.17 6.15 5.37
C PHE A 59 8.59 6.23 6.84
N SER A 60 9.39 7.24 7.19
CA SER A 60 9.87 7.43 8.56
C SER A 60 10.06 8.90 8.88
N SER A 61 9.84 9.27 10.14
CA SER A 61 10.13 10.60 10.66
C SER A 61 11.63 11.00 10.56
N LYS A 62 12.52 10.01 10.44
CA LYS A 62 13.97 10.23 10.28
C LYS A 62 14.42 10.40 8.82
N GLY A 63 13.50 10.28 7.88
CA GLY A 63 13.74 10.31 6.44
C GLY A 63 13.07 9.14 5.73
N ASN A 64 12.64 9.40 4.53
CA ASN A 64 12.01 8.38 3.68
C ASN A 64 13.07 7.64 2.87
N GLU A 65 12.82 6.40 2.53
CA GLU A 65 13.73 5.59 1.71
C GLU A 65 12.94 4.77 0.69
N ILE A 66 13.44 4.78 -0.55
CA ILE A 66 12.99 3.86 -1.60
C ILE A 66 14.17 2.97 -1.94
N THR A 67 14.04 1.68 -1.67
CA THR A 67 15.03 0.67 -2.04
C THR A 67 14.56 -0.05 -3.30
N LEU A 68 15.37 -0.01 -4.35
CA LEU A 68 15.12 -0.73 -5.60
C LEU A 68 16.12 -1.89 -5.72
N SER A 69 15.60 -3.09 -5.93
CA SER A 69 16.43 -4.26 -6.28
C SER A 69 16.37 -4.43 -7.79
N LEU A 70 17.53 -4.34 -8.42
CA LEU A 70 17.67 -4.31 -9.87
C LEU A 70 18.48 -5.52 -10.36
N VAL A 71 18.13 -5.99 -11.56
CA VAL A 71 18.92 -7.00 -12.30
C VAL A 71 19.20 -6.46 -13.70
N GLY A 72 20.39 -6.72 -14.19
CA GLY A 72 20.83 -6.26 -15.50
C GLY A 72 22.17 -5.53 -15.42
N GLU A 73 22.42 -4.65 -16.38
CA GLU A 73 23.66 -3.89 -16.48
C GLU A 73 23.82 -2.94 -15.29
N PRO A 74 25.02 -2.87 -14.67
CA PRO A 74 25.25 -1.99 -13.53
C PRO A 74 25.00 -0.53 -13.89
N LEU A 75 24.20 0.16 -13.09
CA LEU A 75 23.96 1.59 -13.28
C LEU A 75 25.22 2.39 -12.90
N SER A 76 25.60 3.31 -13.76
CA SER A 76 26.67 4.26 -13.46
C SER A 76 26.24 5.28 -12.40
N PRO A 77 27.18 5.89 -11.67
CA PRO A 77 26.86 6.94 -10.71
C PRO A 77 26.07 8.12 -11.32
N GLU A 78 26.31 8.41 -12.58
CA GLU A 78 25.60 9.47 -13.33
C GLU A 78 24.14 9.09 -13.58
N GLN A 79 23.90 7.83 -13.97
CA GLN A 79 22.56 7.28 -14.15
C GLN A 79 21.78 7.28 -12.83
N VAL A 80 22.43 6.90 -11.72
CA VAL A 80 21.83 6.97 -10.38
C VAL A 80 21.46 8.41 -10.01
N ALA A 81 22.33 9.39 -10.34
CA ALA A 81 22.04 10.79 -10.09
C ALA A 81 20.84 11.30 -10.91
N VAL A 82 20.66 10.84 -12.14
CA VAL A 82 19.49 11.14 -12.97
C VAL A 82 18.20 10.60 -12.31
N LEU A 83 18.23 9.36 -11.83
CA LEU A 83 17.10 8.75 -11.13
C LEU A 83 16.78 9.47 -9.82
N GLN A 84 17.80 9.88 -9.07
CA GLN A 84 17.64 10.66 -7.84
C GLN A 84 16.99 12.01 -8.11
N LYS A 85 17.45 12.75 -9.13
CA LYS A 85 16.85 14.02 -9.54
C LYS A 85 15.39 13.85 -9.96
N ARG A 86 15.10 12.83 -10.76
CA ARG A 86 13.74 12.52 -11.18
C ARG A 86 12.80 12.26 -9.98
N MET A 87 13.32 11.58 -8.96
CA MET A 87 12.59 11.33 -7.71
C MET A 87 12.23 12.64 -6.99
N GLU A 88 13.16 13.59 -6.95
CA GLU A 88 12.93 14.92 -6.35
C GLU A 88 11.90 15.73 -7.13
N ASP A 89 11.96 15.69 -8.47
CA ASP A 89 11.02 16.36 -9.37
C ASP A 89 9.59 15.85 -9.21
N MET A 90 9.43 14.57 -8.85
CA MET A 90 8.14 13.96 -8.57
C MET A 90 7.63 14.18 -7.13
N GLY A 91 8.24 15.09 -6.40
CA GLY A 91 7.79 15.50 -5.06
C GLY A 91 8.25 14.60 -3.91
N LEU A 92 9.17 13.66 -4.18
CA LEU A 92 9.78 12.79 -3.17
C LEU A 92 11.01 13.46 -2.53
N LYS A 93 10.86 14.71 -2.11
CA LYS A 93 11.90 15.47 -1.41
C LYS A 93 12.22 14.78 -0.07
N ASN A 94 13.48 14.81 0.35
CA ASN A 94 13.97 14.15 1.57
C ASN A 94 13.80 12.61 1.54
N THR A 95 13.83 12.01 0.36
CA THR A 95 13.79 10.58 0.17
C THR A 95 15.14 10.09 -0.33
N LYS A 96 15.68 9.06 0.31
CA LYS A 96 16.91 8.41 -0.10
C LYS A 96 16.58 7.31 -1.12
N LEU A 97 17.28 7.30 -2.24
CA LEU A 97 17.23 6.20 -3.20
C LEU A 97 18.36 5.22 -2.88
N ALA A 98 18.00 4.02 -2.45
CA ALA A 98 18.93 2.92 -2.25
C ALA A 98 18.79 1.92 -3.41
N ILE A 99 19.86 1.71 -4.17
CA ILE A 99 19.89 0.76 -5.28
C ILE A 99 20.69 -0.46 -4.86
N ARG A 100 20.04 -1.63 -4.94
CA ARG A 100 20.66 -2.94 -4.79
C ARG A 100 20.65 -3.61 -6.16
N GLN A 101 21.81 -3.85 -6.72
CA GLN A 101 21.92 -4.41 -8.06
C GLN A 101 22.67 -5.73 -8.04
N ALA A 102 22.03 -6.78 -8.55
CA ALA A 102 22.65 -8.06 -8.81
C ALA A 102 23.14 -8.06 -10.28
N GLY A 103 24.47 -8.04 -10.48
CA GLY A 103 25.03 -8.03 -11.84
C GLY A 103 26.30 -7.21 -12.02
N GLY A 104 26.71 -6.42 -11.02
CA GLY A 104 28.01 -5.74 -11.06
C GLY A 104 29.16 -6.74 -10.88
N ALA A 105 30.25 -6.49 -11.57
CA ALA A 105 31.48 -7.33 -11.59
C ALA A 105 32.13 -7.60 -10.21
N SER A 106 31.53 -7.15 -9.11
CA SER A 106 32.04 -7.27 -7.74
C SER A 106 31.16 -8.10 -6.80
N LEU A 107 30.02 -8.64 -7.26
CA LEU A 107 29.18 -9.49 -6.41
C LEU A 107 29.51 -10.97 -6.66
N ASP A 108 29.99 -11.62 -5.61
CA ASP A 108 30.17 -13.09 -5.56
C ASP A 108 28.83 -13.78 -5.88
N VAL A 109 28.88 -14.89 -6.61
CA VAL A 109 27.74 -15.73 -6.99
C VAL A 109 26.86 -16.09 -5.77
N GLY A 110 27.48 -16.25 -4.59
CA GLY A 110 26.75 -16.49 -3.34
C GLY A 110 25.90 -15.31 -2.88
N THR A 111 26.32 -14.09 -3.14
CA THR A 111 25.54 -12.87 -2.80
C THR A 111 24.37 -12.69 -3.75
N GLN A 112 24.54 -13.01 -5.05
CA GLN A 112 23.45 -12.99 -6.03
C GLN A 112 22.38 -14.03 -5.69
N ALA A 113 22.80 -15.25 -5.33
CA ALA A 113 21.89 -16.31 -4.91
C ALA A 113 21.09 -15.93 -3.65
N LYS A 114 21.73 -15.32 -2.65
CA LYS A 114 21.04 -14.82 -1.45
C LYS A 114 20.02 -13.74 -1.76
N MET A 115 20.35 -12.77 -2.62
CA MET A 115 19.41 -11.73 -3.02
C MET A 115 18.19 -12.32 -3.73
N LEU A 116 18.39 -13.30 -4.60
CA LEU A 116 17.31 -13.99 -5.28
C LEU A 116 16.43 -14.78 -4.30
N GLN A 117 17.04 -15.46 -3.35
CA GLN A 117 16.33 -16.19 -2.31
C GLN A 117 15.51 -15.26 -1.42
N GLU A 118 16.09 -14.16 -0.92
CA GLU A 118 15.36 -13.14 -0.16
C GLU A 118 14.16 -12.57 -0.96
N PHE A 119 14.34 -12.40 -2.27
CA PHE A 119 13.27 -11.94 -3.14
C PHE A 119 12.12 -12.96 -3.24
N ILE A 120 12.43 -14.25 -3.40
CA ILE A 120 11.43 -15.33 -3.46
C ILE A 120 10.65 -15.37 -2.14
N GLU A 121 11.36 -15.36 -1.00
CA GLU A 121 10.75 -15.37 0.33
C GLU A 121 9.85 -14.15 0.58
N ASP A 122 10.26 -12.95 0.14
CA ASP A 122 9.43 -11.75 0.23
C ASP A 122 8.17 -11.86 -0.65
N LYS A 123 8.29 -12.43 -1.84
CA LYS A 123 7.14 -12.65 -2.73
C LYS A 123 6.16 -13.67 -2.16
N GLU A 124 6.64 -14.77 -1.62
CA GLU A 124 5.82 -15.79 -0.97
C GLU A 124 5.05 -15.19 0.22
N ARG A 125 5.72 -14.41 1.07
CA ARG A 125 5.07 -13.73 2.20
C ARG A 125 3.98 -12.75 1.74
N ILE A 126 4.21 -11.98 0.67
CA ILE A 126 3.20 -11.09 0.10
C ILE A 126 2.02 -11.86 -0.45
N ILE A 127 2.26 -12.99 -1.12
CA ILE A 127 1.20 -13.87 -1.63
C ILE A 127 0.37 -14.42 -0.48
N GLU A 128 0.99 -14.95 0.58
CA GLU A 128 0.29 -15.45 1.76
C GLU A 128 -0.60 -14.38 2.44
N GLN A 129 -0.07 -13.16 2.57
CA GLN A 129 -0.83 -12.03 3.12
C GLN A 129 -2.05 -11.69 2.25
N LYS A 130 -1.87 -11.64 0.92
CA LYS A 130 -2.98 -11.39 -0.01
C LYS A 130 -4.01 -12.50 0.01
N ASP A 131 -3.59 -13.75 0.07
CA ASP A 131 -4.48 -14.90 0.15
C ASP A 131 -5.27 -14.92 1.47
N SER A 132 -4.63 -14.55 2.57
CA SER A 132 -5.32 -14.37 3.85
C SER A 132 -6.40 -13.28 3.76
N LEU A 133 -6.06 -12.13 3.21
CA LEU A 133 -7.00 -11.02 3.01
C LEU A 133 -8.16 -11.42 2.09
N ILE A 134 -7.88 -12.11 1.00
CA ILE A 134 -8.92 -12.62 0.08
C ILE A 134 -9.86 -13.60 0.80
N ARG A 135 -9.33 -14.49 1.64
CA ARG A 135 -10.15 -15.40 2.43
C ARG A 135 -11.05 -14.65 3.42
N ASP A 136 -10.54 -13.63 4.08
CA ASP A 136 -11.30 -12.84 5.04
C ASP A 136 -12.39 -12.00 4.35
N LEU A 137 -12.06 -11.34 3.24
CA LEU A 137 -13.05 -10.59 2.45
C LEU A 137 -14.17 -11.51 1.91
N ARG A 138 -13.82 -12.70 1.41
CA ARG A 138 -14.82 -13.68 0.98
C ARG A 138 -15.70 -14.18 2.13
N ARG A 139 -15.14 -14.26 3.34
CA ARG A 139 -15.92 -14.60 4.54
C ARG A 139 -16.90 -13.48 4.88
N GLN A 140 -16.43 -12.23 4.86
CA GLN A 140 -17.30 -11.07 5.12
C GLN A 140 -18.43 -10.98 4.09
N ILE A 141 -18.13 -11.10 2.80
CA ILE A 141 -19.16 -11.09 1.74
C ILE A 141 -20.21 -12.17 1.99
N ARG A 142 -19.79 -13.40 2.30
CA ARG A 142 -20.75 -14.48 2.60
C ARG A 142 -21.60 -14.21 3.85
N MET A 143 -21.03 -13.55 4.86
CA MET A 143 -21.79 -13.19 6.06
C MET A 143 -22.81 -12.09 5.77
N GLU A 144 -22.45 -11.10 4.97
CA GLU A 144 -23.36 -10.03 4.55
C GLU A 144 -24.48 -10.56 3.65
N GLN A 145 -24.17 -11.44 2.70
CA GLN A 145 -25.17 -12.10 1.86
C GLN A 145 -26.17 -12.91 2.70
N LYS A 146 -25.70 -13.71 3.68
CA LYS A 146 -26.59 -14.43 4.58
C LYS A 146 -27.47 -13.52 5.43
N ARG A 147 -26.92 -12.39 5.92
CA ARG A 147 -27.71 -11.39 6.65
C ARG A 147 -28.79 -10.80 5.78
N ALA A 148 -28.46 -10.41 4.56
CA ALA A 148 -29.42 -9.86 3.60
C ALA A 148 -30.53 -10.88 3.28
N GLU A 149 -30.18 -12.14 3.07
CA GLU A 149 -31.15 -13.22 2.82
C GLU A 149 -32.09 -13.44 4.00
N VAL A 150 -31.56 -13.51 5.23
CA VAL A 150 -32.37 -13.64 6.45
C VAL A 150 -33.29 -12.44 6.64
N THR A 151 -32.77 -11.22 6.41
CA THR A 151 -33.58 -9.99 6.52
C THR A 151 -34.69 -9.98 5.46
N ALA A 152 -34.39 -10.37 4.22
CA ALA A 152 -35.40 -10.46 3.14
C ALA A 152 -36.51 -11.44 3.47
N LEU A 153 -36.16 -12.64 4.01
CA LEU A 153 -37.13 -13.64 4.43
C LEU A 153 -38.02 -13.13 5.58
N GLN A 154 -37.41 -12.45 6.58
CA GLN A 154 -38.19 -11.88 7.68
C GLN A 154 -39.18 -10.80 7.19
N VAL A 155 -38.73 -9.89 6.34
CA VAL A 155 -39.59 -8.85 5.76
C VAL A 155 -40.70 -9.47 4.91
N ALA A 156 -40.40 -10.50 4.11
CA ALA A 156 -41.41 -11.22 3.33
C ALA A 156 -42.45 -11.88 4.23
N GLN A 157 -42.02 -12.49 5.34
CA GLN A 157 -42.95 -13.08 6.32
C GLN A 157 -43.84 -12.03 7.00
N GLU A 158 -43.29 -10.93 7.42
CA GLU A 158 -44.05 -9.82 8.04
C GLU A 158 -45.05 -9.22 7.05
N LEU A 159 -44.65 -9.01 5.79
CA LEU A 159 -45.53 -8.52 4.74
C LEU A 159 -46.66 -9.49 4.43
N HIS A 160 -46.40 -10.78 4.43
CA HIS A 160 -47.44 -11.79 4.19
C HIS A 160 -48.48 -11.84 5.33
N VAL A 161 -48.05 -11.58 6.58
CA VAL A 161 -48.97 -11.49 7.75
C VAL A 161 -49.83 -10.24 7.66
N LEU A 162 -49.25 -9.07 7.26
CA LEU A 162 -49.93 -7.82 7.18
C LEU A 162 -50.84 -7.71 5.93
N TYR A 163 -50.45 -8.32 4.84
CA TYR A 163 -51.12 -8.26 3.55
C TYR A 163 -51.25 -9.64 2.89
N PRO A 164 -52.22 -10.46 3.31
CA PRO A 164 -52.35 -11.86 2.87
C PRO A 164 -52.62 -12.06 1.36
N HIS A 165 -52.88 -10.98 0.63
CA HIS A 165 -53.18 -11.02 -0.80
C HIS A 165 -51.92 -10.79 -1.68
N ILE A 166 -50.75 -10.53 -1.09
CA ILE A 166 -49.49 -10.34 -1.82
C ILE A 166 -48.81 -11.74 -1.91
N ASN A 167 -48.77 -12.28 -3.11
CA ASN A 167 -48.22 -13.62 -3.35
C ASN A 167 -46.72 -13.66 -3.68
N ASP A 168 -46.12 -12.52 -4.01
CA ASP A 168 -44.70 -12.44 -4.35
C ASP A 168 -44.10 -11.07 -3.97
N VAL A 169 -42.95 -11.11 -3.30
CA VAL A 169 -42.17 -9.92 -2.91
C VAL A 169 -40.74 -10.13 -3.34
N SER A 170 -40.27 -9.41 -4.35
CA SER A 170 -38.87 -9.40 -4.75
C SER A 170 -38.21 -8.08 -4.31
N MET A 171 -37.03 -8.19 -3.67
CA MET A 171 -36.15 -7.06 -3.42
C MET A 171 -35.05 -7.06 -4.49
N ALA A 172 -34.91 -5.92 -5.15
CA ALA A 172 -33.85 -5.65 -6.12
C ALA A 172 -32.60 -5.07 -5.44
#